data_a19da096a43930393ea330ced93e7fe6
#
_entry.id   a19da096a43930393ea330ced93e7fe6
#
_cell.length_a   1.000
_cell.length_b   1.000
_cell.length_c   1.000
_cell.angle_alpha   90.00
_cell.angle_beta   90.00
_cell.angle_gamma   90.00
#
_symmetry.space_group_name_H-M   'P 1'
#
loop_
_entity.id
_entity.type
_entity.pdbx_description
1 polymer ?
#
loop_
_entity_poly.entity_id
_entity_poly.type
_entity_poly.pdbx_seq_one_letter_code
_entity_poly.pdbx_strand_id
1 'polypeptide(L)'
;VICVTGATGFLGLELVRLLRERGEPVRALGRDEKALQELAKLGAEPVRVSMDNAEGLRDAAAGCELVYHVAGLVAHEKRDRNRLLATNAEGTRKLLELSDPRARFVHVASVATLGPGTGPGDLISESHIPPADVDRLPYSASKIAGERYALEAAQAGRDVVVANPSYIIGPGDRRGGTTWPIRAYLRGRLRFVTSGGLCLVDVRDVASGLVALAERGKAGERYILAGRDGNLSHADFFREVGEIAGRRRFQVNLPPRLALALTTVFPWPVTRGYAKIATRWWYCDPAKAMREIGFEPRPIEETLGDTVRFVLDSSR
;
A
#
# COMPACT_ATOMS: atom_id res chain seq x y z
N VAL A 1 21.33 -7.27 10.59
CA VAL A 1 19.97 -7.84 10.65
C VAL A 1 18.96 -6.81 10.15
N ILE A 2 18.00 -7.25 9.35
CA ILE A 2 16.94 -6.41 8.78
C ILE A 2 15.66 -6.58 9.60
N CYS A 3 15.08 -5.49 10.08
CA CYS A 3 13.77 -5.48 10.75
C CYS A 3 12.66 -5.18 9.74
N VAL A 4 11.63 -6.01 9.66
CA VAL A 4 10.44 -5.78 8.83
C VAL A 4 9.20 -5.76 9.69
N THR A 5 8.60 -4.58 9.89
CA THR A 5 7.30 -4.47 10.56
C THR A 5 6.16 -4.75 9.59
N GLY A 6 5.02 -5.26 10.10
CA GLY A 6 3.92 -5.63 9.20
C GLY A 6 4.23 -6.83 8.29
N ALA A 7 5.22 -7.64 8.66
CA ALA A 7 5.70 -8.79 7.90
C ALA A 7 4.58 -9.81 7.58
N THR A 8 3.53 -9.88 8.39
CA THR A 8 2.37 -10.77 8.20
C THR A 8 1.29 -10.18 7.27
N GLY A 9 1.50 -8.99 6.72
CA GLY A 9 0.63 -8.34 5.74
C GLY A 9 0.96 -8.76 4.30
N PHE A 10 0.13 -8.33 3.35
CA PHE A 10 0.29 -8.68 1.93
C PHE A 10 1.66 -8.27 1.37
N LEU A 11 2.03 -7.00 1.47
CA LEU A 11 3.33 -6.49 1.04
C LEU A 11 4.48 -7.00 1.92
N GLY A 12 4.28 -7.05 3.25
CA GLY A 12 5.33 -7.47 4.18
C GLY A 12 5.75 -8.91 3.99
N LEU A 13 4.79 -9.81 3.73
CA LEU A 13 5.08 -11.22 3.43
C LEU A 13 5.93 -11.37 2.17
N GLU A 14 5.59 -10.63 1.11
CA GLU A 14 6.34 -10.65 -0.15
C GLU A 14 7.75 -10.07 0.03
N LEU A 15 7.88 -8.97 0.77
CA LEU A 15 9.19 -8.40 1.07
C LEU A 15 10.08 -9.37 1.88
N VAL A 16 9.54 -10.00 2.91
CA VAL A 16 10.31 -10.98 3.70
C VAL A 16 10.72 -12.17 2.84
N ARG A 17 9.83 -12.68 1.96
CA ARG A 17 10.16 -13.75 1.02
C ARG A 17 11.34 -13.35 0.13
N LEU A 18 11.27 -12.19 -0.50
CA LEU A 18 12.32 -11.66 -1.37
C LEU A 18 13.66 -11.49 -0.63
N LEU A 19 13.64 -10.92 0.58
CA LEU A 19 14.84 -10.74 1.39
C LEU A 19 15.48 -12.08 1.77
N ARG A 20 14.65 -13.09 2.13
CA ARG A 20 15.16 -14.44 2.46
C ARG A 20 15.71 -15.17 1.26
N GLU A 21 15.13 -15.01 0.07
CA GLU A 21 15.67 -15.53 -1.18
C GLU A 21 17.04 -14.92 -1.53
N ARG A 22 17.29 -13.68 -1.10
CA ARG A 22 18.59 -12.99 -1.22
C ARG A 22 19.58 -13.40 -0.12
N GLY A 23 19.20 -14.26 0.81
CA GLY A 23 20.03 -14.69 1.93
C GLY A 23 20.11 -13.71 3.10
N GLU A 24 19.34 -12.64 3.09
CA GLU A 24 19.38 -11.58 4.12
C GLU A 24 18.82 -12.07 5.47
N PRO A 25 19.46 -11.79 6.61
CA PRO A 25 18.94 -12.11 7.93
C PRO A 25 17.78 -11.16 8.29
N VAL A 26 16.55 -11.70 8.36
CA VAL A 26 15.33 -10.91 8.57
C VAL A 26 14.69 -11.24 9.91
N ARG A 27 14.41 -10.21 10.70
CA ARG A 27 13.50 -10.23 11.85
C ARG A 27 12.13 -9.75 11.41
N ALA A 28 11.14 -10.65 11.43
CA ALA A 28 9.81 -10.45 10.89
C ALA A 28 8.80 -10.13 12.00
N LEU A 29 8.33 -8.88 12.07
CA LEU A 29 7.45 -8.39 13.12
C LEU A 29 5.98 -8.43 12.67
N GLY A 30 5.12 -9.03 13.51
CA GLY A 30 3.69 -9.11 13.22
C GLY A 30 2.86 -9.53 14.42
N ARG A 31 1.53 -9.60 14.25
CA ARG A 31 0.57 -10.00 15.29
C ARG A 31 -0.01 -11.39 15.05
N ASP A 32 -0.01 -11.84 13.81
CA ASP A 32 -0.63 -13.09 13.37
C ASP A 32 0.37 -14.23 13.53
N GLU A 33 0.16 -15.05 14.55
CA GLU A 33 1.04 -16.16 14.91
C GLU A 33 1.22 -17.17 13.78
N LYS A 34 0.13 -17.53 13.09
CA LYS A 34 0.19 -18.49 11.97
C LYS A 34 1.04 -17.97 10.83
N ALA A 35 0.86 -16.69 10.48
CA ALA A 35 1.66 -16.06 9.43
C ALA A 35 3.13 -15.90 9.86
N LEU A 36 3.41 -15.64 11.13
CA LEU A 36 4.79 -15.62 11.65
C LEU A 36 5.46 -16.99 11.56
N GLN A 37 4.74 -18.07 11.85
CA GLN A 37 5.25 -19.44 11.70
C GLN A 37 5.54 -19.78 10.22
N GLU A 38 4.74 -19.28 9.27
CA GLU A 38 5.05 -19.42 7.85
C GLU A 38 6.35 -18.69 7.47
N LEU A 39 6.55 -17.48 8.01
CA LEU A 39 7.79 -16.72 7.80
C LEU A 39 9.02 -17.41 8.43
N ALA A 40 8.85 -18.04 9.59
CA ALA A 40 9.90 -18.84 10.21
C ALA A 40 10.36 -20.02 9.32
N LYS A 41 9.44 -20.65 8.58
CA LYS A 41 9.79 -21.71 7.61
C LYS A 41 10.62 -21.18 6.43
N LEU A 42 10.53 -19.90 6.13
CA LEU A 42 11.40 -19.22 5.15
C LEU A 42 12.75 -18.80 5.76
N GLY A 43 12.99 -19.11 7.04
CA GLY A 43 14.23 -18.77 7.74
C GLY A 43 14.25 -17.34 8.32
N ALA A 44 13.14 -16.64 8.39
CA ALA A 44 13.06 -15.37 9.12
C ALA A 44 12.91 -15.60 10.62
N GLU A 45 13.46 -14.71 11.46
CA GLU A 45 13.22 -14.67 12.91
C GLU A 45 11.84 -14.08 13.19
N PRO A 46 10.85 -14.85 13.67
CA PRO A 46 9.52 -14.33 13.92
C PRO A 46 9.44 -13.61 15.25
N VAL A 47 8.91 -12.39 15.29
CA VAL A 47 8.67 -11.64 16.53
C VAL A 47 7.21 -11.22 16.61
N ARG A 48 6.50 -11.72 17.63
CA ARG A 48 5.11 -11.33 17.87
C ARG A 48 5.05 -10.03 18.66
N VAL A 49 4.78 -8.93 17.95
CA VAL A 49 4.68 -7.60 18.54
C VAL A 49 3.63 -6.76 17.81
N SER A 50 2.99 -5.85 18.52
CA SER A 50 2.09 -4.85 17.94
C SER A 50 2.70 -3.44 18.04
N MET A 51 2.21 -2.50 17.19
CA MET A 51 2.75 -1.13 17.10
C MET A 51 2.49 -0.25 18.34
N ASP A 52 1.69 -0.70 19.28
CA ASP A 52 1.42 -0.04 20.56
C ASP A 52 2.32 -0.55 21.71
N ASN A 53 2.98 -1.71 21.55
CA ASN A 53 3.91 -2.27 22.53
C ASN A 53 5.32 -1.67 22.35
N ALA A 54 5.62 -0.60 23.08
CA ALA A 54 6.89 0.13 22.96
C ALA A 54 8.11 -0.71 23.38
N GLU A 55 8.01 -1.51 24.46
CA GLU A 55 9.08 -2.37 24.92
C GLU A 55 9.41 -3.45 23.89
N GLY A 56 8.40 -4.19 23.45
CA GLY A 56 8.58 -5.21 22.42
C GLY A 56 9.10 -4.66 21.09
N LEU A 57 8.73 -3.42 20.71
CA LEU A 57 9.27 -2.77 19.51
C LEU A 57 10.75 -2.40 19.69
N ARG A 58 11.16 -1.92 20.87
CA ARG A 58 12.56 -1.61 21.18
C ARG A 58 13.42 -2.86 21.07
N ASP A 59 13.00 -3.94 21.71
CA ASP A 59 13.72 -5.21 21.71
C ASP A 59 13.80 -5.79 20.29
N ALA A 60 12.70 -5.73 19.54
CA ALA A 60 12.62 -6.21 18.18
C ALA A 60 13.46 -5.38 17.18
N ALA A 61 13.64 -4.09 17.40
CA ALA A 61 14.45 -3.22 16.55
C ALA A 61 15.93 -3.18 16.97
N ALA A 62 16.27 -3.72 18.15
CA ALA A 62 17.65 -3.70 18.66
C ALA A 62 18.61 -4.44 17.74
N GLY A 63 19.76 -3.81 17.43
CA GLY A 63 20.83 -4.36 16.58
C GLY A 63 20.45 -4.49 15.09
N CYS A 64 19.34 -3.91 14.66
CA CYS A 64 18.96 -3.87 13.25
C CYS A 64 19.62 -2.67 12.55
N GLU A 65 20.29 -2.91 11.43
CA GLU A 65 20.96 -1.89 10.60
C GLU A 65 20.02 -1.28 9.57
N LEU A 66 18.93 -2.00 9.26
CA LEU A 66 17.91 -1.59 8.29
C LEU A 66 16.52 -1.92 8.83
N VAL A 67 15.62 -0.96 8.77
CA VAL A 67 14.23 -1.09 9.18
C VAL A 67 13.31 -0.82 8.00
N TYR A 68 12.54 -1.82 7.58
CA TYR A 68 11.40 -1.64 6.69
C TYR A 68 10.13 -1.47 7.51
N HIS A 69 9.60 -0.26 7.55
CA HIS A 69 8.35 0.01 8.24
C HIS A 69 7.16 -0.13 7.30
N VAL A 70 6.72 -1.39 7.12
CA VAL A 70 5.60 -1.77 6.24
C VAL A 70 4.28 -1.82 7.00
N ALA A 71 4.33 -1.88 8.34
CA ALA A 71 3.13 -1.93 9.16
C ALA A 71 2.21 -0.74 8.90
N GLY A 72 0.95 -1.03 8.63
CA GLY A 72 -0.08 -0.03 8.41
C GLY A 72 -1.47 -0.64 8.43
N LEU A 73 -2.45 0.19 8.79
CA LEU A 73 -3.87 -0.13 8.73
C LEU A 73 -4.49 0.61 7.54
N VAL A 74 -5.30 -0.09 6.76
CA VAL A 74 -6.11 0.49 5.68
C VAL A 74 -7.57 0.43 6.07
N ALA A 75 -8.21 1.59 6.17
CA ALA A 75 -9.65 1.74 6.35
C ALA A 75 -10.09 3.11 5.85
N HIS A 76 -11.37 3.26 5.48
CA HIS A 76 -11.85 4.49 4.82
C HIS A 76 -13.00 5.15 5.56
N GLU A 77 -13.52 4.52 6.61
CA GLU A 77 -14.64 5.05 7.37
C GLU A 77 -14.18 6.00 8.49
N LYS A 78 -15.00 7.02 8.76
CA LYS A 78 -14.69 8.01 9.81
C LYS A 78 -14.48 7.39 11.19
N ARG A 79 -15.21 6.32 11.51
CA ARG A 79 -15.10 5.59 12.78
C ARG A 79 -13.71 4.97 13.00
N ASP A 80 -12.96 4.71 11.94
CA ASP A 80 -11.63 4.10 12.01
C ASP A 80 -10.50 5.12 12.22
N ARG A 81 -10.80 6.45 12.21
CA ARG A 81 -9.81 7.52 12.26
C ARG A 81 -8.80 7.37 13.40
N ASN A 82 -9.26 7.12 14.61
CA ASN A 82 -8.38 7.01 15.78
C ASN A 82 -7.47 5.79 15.69
N ARG A 83 -7.99 4.65 15.23
CA ARG A 83 -7.19 3.43 15.01
C ARG A 83 -6.15 3.62 13.91
N LEU A 84 -6.51 4.32 12.83
CA LEU A 84 -5.61 4.67 11.74
C LEU A 84 -4.48 5.56 12.24
N LEU A 85 -4.78 6.64 12.98
CA LEU A 85 -3.78 7.54 13.56
C LEU A 85 -2.86 6.79 14.54
N ALA A 86 -3.42 5.99 15.44
CA ALA A 86 -2.64 5.23 16.40
C ALA A 86 -1.67 4.25 15.72
N THR A 87 -2.10 3.59 14.63
CA THR A 87 -1.25 2.61 13.94
C THR A 87 -0.29 3.28 12.96
N ASN A 88 -0.81 4.15 12.06
CA ASN A 88 -0.03 4.65 10.92
C ASN A 88 0.82 5.87 11.26
N ALA A 89 0.41 6.69 12.24
CA ALA A 89 1.16 7.88 12.65
C ALA A 89 1.95 7.61 13.93
N GLU A 90 1.28 7.35 15.06
CA GLU A 90 1.96 7.13 16.34
C GLU A 90 2.84 5.89 16.34
N GLY A 91 2.43 4.82 15.64
CA GLY A 91 3.26 3.64 15.43
C GLY A 91 4.55 3.97 14.69
N THR A 92 4.50 4.80 13.64
CA THR A 92 5.68 5.27 12.91
C THR A 92 6.60 6.09 13.81
N ARG A 93 6.04 7.08 14.53
CA ARG A 93 6.80 7.93 15.48
C ARG A 93 7.53 7.07 16.51
N LYS A 94 6.82 6.16 17.17
CA LYS A 94 7.40 5.25 18.18
C LYS A 94 8.53 4.41 17.59
N LEU A 95 8.34 3.80 16.43
CA LEU A 95 9.38 2.95 15.84
C LEU A 95 10.61 3.77 15.45
N LEU A 96 10.46 4.99 14.95
CA LEU A 96 11.56 5.92 14.72
C LEU A 96 12.32 6.22 16.01
N GLU A 97 11.65 6.50 17.12
CA GLU A 97 12.27 6.80 18.41
C GLU A 97 12.97 5.59 19.06
N LEU A 98 12.45 4.38 18.81
CA LEU A 98 12.90 3.16 19.48
C LEU A 98 13.97 2.38 18.71
N SER A 99 14.09 2.56 17.40
CA SER A 99 15.11 1.92 16.58
C SER A 99 16.44 2.71 16.60
N ASP A 100 17.56 2.02 16.37
CA ASP A 100 18.89 2.67 16.31
C ASP A 100 18.86 3.89 15.36
N PRO A 101 19.24 5.08 15.83
CA PRO A 101 19.25 6.27 14.98
C PRO A 101 20.20 6.17 13.77
N ARG A 102 21.18 5.27 13.80
CA ARG A 102 22.11 4.99 12.70
C ARG A 102 21.53 3.99 11.69
N ALA A 103 20.47 3.26 12.05
CA ALA A 103 19.83 2.34 11.14
C ALA A 103 19.15 3.09 10.00
N ARG A 104 19.37 2.61 8.77
CA ARG A 104 18.60 3.07 7.61
C ARG A 104 17.12 2.71 7.79
N PHE A 105 16.22 3.63 7.49
CA PHE A 105 14.79 3.47 7.71
C PHE A 105 14.01 3.68 6.41
N VAL A 106 13.38 2.64 5.91
CA VAL A 106 12.50 2.69 4.74
C VAL A 106 11.06 2.75 5.22
N HIS A 107 10.44 3.94 5.13
CA HIS A 107 9.05 4.15 5.53
C HIS A 107 8.10 3.86 4.37
N VAL A 108 7.17 2.94 4.53
CA VAL A 108 6.13 2.69 3.54
C VAL A 108 4.91 3.56 3.82
N ALA A 109 4.84 4.69 3.14
CA ALA A 109 3.71 5.60 3.12
C ALA A 109 2.61 5.14 2.14
N SER A 110 2.15 5.98 1.23
CA SER A 110 1.21 5.67 0.15
C SER A 110 1.07 6.90 -0.75
N VAL A 111 0.70 6.75 -2.01
CA VAL A 111 0.27 7.89 -2.85
C VAL A 111 -0.92 8.65 -2.25
N ALA A 112 -1.63 8.05 -1.31
CA ALA A 112 -2.69 8.72 -0.55
C ALA A 112 -2.20 9.93 0.26
N THR A 113 -0.89 10.06 0.54
CA THR A 113 -0.29 11.23 1.19
C THR A 113 -0.12 12.41 0.24
N LEU A 114 0.04 12.12 -1.03
CA LEU A 114 0.20 13.11 -2.10
C LEU A 114 -1.15 13.64 -2.60
N GLY A 115 -2.24 12.93 -2.28
CA GLY A 115 -3.59 13.31 -2.70
C GLY A 115 -3.91 12.94 -4.15
N PRO A 116 -5.18 12.99 -4.53
CA PRO A 116 -5.62 12.70 -5.90
C PRO A 116 -5.38 13.88 -6.82
N GLY A 117 -5.16 13.59 -8.09
CA GLY A 117 -5.21 14.57 -9.17
C GLY A 117 -6.63 15.12 -9.42
N THR A 118 -6.71 16.22 -10.15
CA THR A 118 -7.97 16.92 -10.52
C THR A 118 -8.68 16.23 -11.69
N GLY A 119 -7.97 15.41 -12.46
CA GLY A 119 -8.49 14.70 -13.62
C GLY A 119 -7.49 13.66 -14.16
N PRO A 120 -7.82 12.94 -15.24
CA PRO A 120 -6.97 11.87 -15.76
C PRO A 120 -5.64 12.37 -16.37
N GLY A 121 -5.53 13.66 -16.69
CA GLY A 121 -4.29 14.28 -17.17
C GLY A 121 -3.40 14.84 -16.07
N ASP A 122 -3.85 14.86 -14.82
CA ASP A 122 -3.11 15.39 -13.67
C ASP A 122 -2.46 14.22 -12.92
N LEU A 123 -1.23 13.87 -13.33
CA LEU A 123 -0.49 12.75 -12.76
C LEU A 123 0.14 13.15 -11.42
N ILE A 124 -0.04 12.33 -10.41
CA ILE A 124 0.57 12.50 -9.09
C ILE A 124 2.06 12.19 -9.21
N SER A 125 2.90 13.19 -8.92
CA SER A 125 4.34 13.06 -8.74
C SER A 125 4.73 13.30 -7.29
N GLU A 126 5.99 13.11 -6.92
CA GLU A 126 6.48 13.36 -5.55
C GLU A 126 6.38 14.83 -5.13
N SER A 127 6.29 15.76 -6.09
CA SER A 127 6.07 17.19 -5.85
C SER A 127 4.61 17.61 -5.93
N HIS A 128 3.68 16.67 -6.12
CA HIS A 128 2.26 16.98 -6.20
C HIS A 128 1.75 17.64 -4.92
N ILE A 129 0.98 18.73 -5.08
CA ILE A 129 0.37 19.45 -3.97
C ILE A 129 -1.03 18.88 -3.74
N PRO A 130 -1.26 18.21 -2.60
CA PRO A 130 -2.54 17.57 -2.34
C PRO A 130 -3.66 18.63 -2.22
N PRO A 131 -4.88 18.30 -2.69
CA PRO A 131 -6.03 19.18 -2.48
C PRO A 131 -6.33 19.36 -1.00
N ALA A 132 -6.84 20.53 -0.62
CA ALA A 132 -7.06 20.95 0.78
C ALA A 132 -8.01 20.03 1.59
N ASP A 133 -8.74 19.13 0.93
CA ASP A 133 -9.65 18.20 1.60
C ASP A 133 -9.10 16.77 1.72
N VAL A 134 -7.83 16.53 1.35
CA VAL A 134 -7.20 15.21 1.43
C VAL A 134 -7.14 14.69 2.86
N ASP A 135 -6.93 15.55 3.85
CA ASP A 135 -6.90 15.25 5.28
C ASP A 135 -8.28 14.87 5.87
N ARG A 136 -9.37 15.14 5.12
CA ARG A 136 -10.72 14.68 5.47
C ARG A 136 -10.94 13.20 5.16
N LEU A 137 -10.04 12.57 4.40
CA LEU A 137 -10.01 11.14 4.18
C LEU A 137 -9.23 10.48 5.34
N PRO A 138 -9.87 9.65 6.18
CA PRO A 138 -9.22 9.15 7.41
C PRO A 138 -7.91 8.41 7.16
N TYR A 139 -7.85 7.61 6.09
CA TYR A 139 -6.63 6.90 5.70
C TYR A 139 -5.53 7.88 5.28
N SER A 140 -5.81 8.79 4.35
CA SER A 140 -4.84 9.80 3.89
C SER A 140 -4.30 10.61 5.06
N ALA A 141 -5.17 11.12 5.94
CA ALA A 141 -4.77 11.88 7.13
C ALA A 141 -3.79 11.10 8.02
N SER A 142 -4.02 9.80 8.22
CA SER A 142 -3.14 8.98 9.05
C SER A 142 -1.79 8.71 8.41
N LYS A 143 -1.77 8.51 7.07
CA LYS A 143 -0.52 8.31 6.32
C LYS A 143 0.27 9.60 6.18
N ILE A 144 -0.37 10.75 5.96
CA ILE A 144 0.25 12.08 5.98
C ILE A 144 0.96 12.33 7.32
N ALA A 145 0.28 12.04 8.43
CA ALA A 145 0.87 12.22 9.76
C ALA A 145 2.08 11.30 9.99
N GLY A 146 2.02 10.03 9.56
CA GLY A 146 3.14 9.09 9.67
C GLY A 146 4.32 9.48 8.77
N GLU A 147 4.05 9.86 7.52
CA GLU A 147 5.07 10.32 6.58
C GLU A 147 5.76 11.60 7.07
N ARG A 148 5.00 12.52 7.68
CA ARG A 148 5.57 13.72 8.29
C ARG A 148 6.61 13.38 9.35
N TYR A 149 6.33 12.46 10.28
CA TYR A 149 7.31 12.01 11.27
C TYR A 149 8.56 11.41 10.63
N ALA A 150 8.41 10.64 9.55
CA ALA A 150 9.54 10.08 8.82
C ALA A 150 10.41 11.17 8.18
N LEU A 151 9.79 12.17 7.54
CA LEU A 151 10.51 13.28 6.92
C LEU A 151 11.13 14.23 7.94
N GLU A 152 10.47 14.50 9.07
CA GLU A 152 11.03 15.29 10.19
C GLU A 152 12.27 14.57 10.77
N ALA A 153 12.26 13.25 10.90
CA ALA A 153 13.41 12.47 11.33
C ALA A 153 14.58 12.56 10.32
N ALA A 154 14.27 12.56 9.01
CA ALA A 154 15.29 12.77 7.97
C ALA A 154 15.89 14.17 8.03
N GLN A 155 15.08 15.21 8.24
CA GLN A 155 15.55 16.59 8.41
C GLN A 155 16.44 16.73 9.66
N ALA A 156 16.19 15.93 10.70
CA ALA A 156 17.04 15.86 11.89
C ALA A 156 18.33 15.01 11.69
N GLY A 157 18.63 14.61 10.45
CA GLY A 157 19.86 13.91 10.09
C GLY A 157 19.80 12.38 10.12
N ARG A 158 18.60 11.79 10.32
CA ARG A 158 18.44 10.35 10.25
C ARG A 158 18.37 9.86 8.81
N ASP A 159 18.95 8.70 8.51
CA ASP A 159 18.87 8.07 7.19
C ASP A 159 17.47 7.43 6.97
N VAL A 160 16.54 8.24 6.52
CA VAL A 160 15.13 7.83 6.25
C VAL A 160 14.80 8.08 4.79
N VAL A 161 14.24 7.09 4.11
CA VAL A 161 13.69 7.21 2.77
C VAL A 161 12.21 6.79 2.78
N VAL A 162 11.39 7.45 1.95
CA VAL A 162 9.95 7.22 1.93
C VAL A 162 9.51 6.56 0.62
N ALA A 163 8.80 5.45 0.72
CA ALA A 163 8.09 4.82 -0.39
C ALA A 163 6.61 5.23 -0.39
N ASN A 164 6.10 5.67 -1.53
CA ASN A 164 4.69 5.96 -1.75
C ASN A 164 4.11 4.98 -2.79
N PRO A 165 3.77 3.73 -2.39
CA PRO A 165 3.15 2.80 -3.31
C PRO A 165 1.77 3.30 -3.77
N SER A 166 1.45 3.01 -5.03
CA SER A 166 0.10 3.16 -5.58
C SER A 166 -0.80 1.99 -5.14
N TYR A 167 -1.88 1.69 -5.86
CA TYR A 167 -2.80 0.62 -5.47
C TYR A 167 -2.17 -0.75 -5.73
N ILE A 168 -1.72 -1.40 -4.66
CA ILE A 168 -1.00 -2.68 -4.72
C ILE A 168 -1.98 -3.82 -4.97
N ILE A 169 -1.76 -4.59 -6.04
CA ILE A 169 -2.44 -5.86 -6.33
C ILE A 169 -1.41 -6.96 -6.61
N GLY A 170 -1.87 -8.18 -6.78
CA GLY A 170 -0.98 -9.32 -7.06
C GLY A 170 -1.49 -10.61 -6.43
N PRO A 171 -0.84 -11.73 -6.70
CA PRO A 171 -1.10 -12.99 -6.00
C PRO A 171 -0.68 -12.89 -4.53
N GLY A 172 -1.36 -13.65 -3.65
CA GLY A 172 -1.02 -13.71 -2.23
C GLY A 172 -1.82 -12.79 -1.31
N ASP A 173 -2.75 -11.97 -1.80
CA ASP A 173 -3.69 -11.21 -0.96
C ASP A 173 -4.74 -12.15 -0.34
N ARG A 174 -4.30 -12.96 0.63
CA ARG A 174 -5.13 -13.97 1.30
C ARG A 174 -6.30 -13.37 2.08
N ARG A 175 -6.15 -12.14 2.58
CA ARG A 175 -7.18 -11.41 3.33
C ARG A 175 -8.16 -10.69 2.41
N GLY A 176 -7.87 -10.61 1.11
CA GLY A 176 -8.70 -9.95 0.12
C GLY A 176 -8.82 -8.44 0.32
N GLY A 177 -7.83 -7.81 0.97
CA GLY A 177 -7.86 -6.39 1.31
C GLY A 177 -7.84 -5.49 0.07
N THR A 178 -7.02 -5.82 -0.91
CA THR A 178 -6.92 -5.07 -2.17
C THR A 178 -7.65 -5.75 -3.33
N THR A 179 -7.83 -7.08 -3.27
CA THR A 179 -8.51 -7.86 -4.33
C THR A 179 -10.02 -7.96 -4.17
N TRP A 180 -10.62 -7.39 -3.10
CA TRP A 180 -12.07 -7.43 -2.90
C TRP A 180 -12.90 -6.85 -4.06
N PRO A 181 -12.45 -5.77 -4.77
CA PRO A 181 -13.24 -5.25 -5.90
C PRO A 181 -13.31 -6.26 -7.05
N ILE A 182 -12.18 -6.94 -7.34
CA ILE A 182 -12.14 -8.02 -8.33
C ILE A 182 -13.11 -9.15 -7.94
N ARG A 183 -13.05 -9.61 -6.69
CA ARG A 183 -13.96 -10.63 -6.18
C ARG A 183 -15.42 -10.20 -6.26
N ALA A 184 -15.73 -8.97 -5.89
CA ALA A 184 -17.09 -8.42 -5.94
C ALA A 184 -17.61 -8.30 -7.39
N TYR A 185 -16.76 -7.85 -8.31
CA TYR A 185 -17.09 -7.77 -9.73
C TYR A 185 -17.37 -9.17 -10.33
N LEU A 186 -16.49 -10.13 -10.14
CA LEU A 186 -16.62 -11.48 -10.66
C LEU A 186 -17.88 -12.19 -10.12
N ARG A 187 -18.28 -11.87 -8.89
CA ARG A 187 -19.54 -12.35 -8.28
C ARG A 187 -20.79 -11.59 -8.73
N GLY A 188 -20.65 -10.58 -9.61
CA GLY A 188 -21.75 -9.74 -10.10
C GLY A 188 -22.36 -8.80 -9.05
N ARG A 189 -21.63 -8.55 -7.95
CA ARG A 189 -22.07 -7.66 -6.86
C ARG A 189 -21.70 -6.20 -7.09
N LEU A 190 -20.72 -5.91 -7.97
CA LEU A 190 -20.26 -4.57 -8.32
C LEU A 190 -20.79 -4.21 -9.72
N ARG A 191 -22.01 -3.64 -9.76
CA ARG A 191 -22.71 -3.28 -11.01
C ARG A 191 -22.55 -1.81 -11.38
N PHE A 192 -22.04 -1.01 -10.48
CA PHE A 192 -21.87 0.42 -10.67
C PHE A 192 -20.39 0.77 -10.55
N VAL A 193 -19.93 1.61 -11.46
CA VAL A 193 -18.62 2.29 -11.40
C VAL A 193 -18.85 3.79 -11.41
N THR A 194 -17.84 4.56 -11.09
CA THR A 194 -17.91 6.02 -11.13
C THR A 194 -16.71 6.55 -11.89
N SER A 195 -16.84 7.77 -12.42
CA SER A 195 -15.71 8.48 -13.01
C SER A 195 -14.65 8.69 -11.95
N GLY A 196 -13.48 8.16 -12.22
CA GLY A 196 -12.30 8.11 -11.37
C GLY A 196 -11.39 7.01 -11.87
N GLY A 197 -10.23 6.92 -11.28
CA GLY A 197 -9.25 5.92 -11.68
C GLY A 197 -8.19 5.72 -10.61
N LEU A 198 -7.42 4.68 -10.78
CA LEU A 198 -6.36 4.29 -9.88
C LEU A 198 -5.12 3.89 -10.69
N CYS A 199 -3.96 4.00 -10.07
CA CYS A 199 -2.73 3.43 -10.60
C CYS A 199 -2.46 2.11 -9.88
N LEU A 200 -2.37 1.04 -10.63
CA LEU A 200 -2.07 -0.30 -10.14
C LEU A 200 -0.55 -0.51 -10.07
N VAL A 201 -0.11 -1.34 -9.14
CA VAL A 201 1.26 -1.84 -9.07
C VAL A 201 1.28 -3.26 -8.51
N ASP A 202 2.19 -4.08 -8.98
CA ASP A 202 2.36 -5.45 -8.47
C ASP A 202 3.03 -5.44 -7.10
N VAL A 203 2.57 -6.29 -6.18
CA VAL A 203 3.15 -6.45 -4.85
C VAL A 203 4.61 -6.87 -4.90
N ARG A 204 4.99 -7.69 -5.89
CA ARG A 204 6.37 -8.17 -6.11
C ARG A 204 7.29 -7.02 -6.54
N ASP A 205 6.76 -6.11 -7.38
CA ASP A 205 7.51 -4.93 -7.83
C ASP A 205 7.65 -3.91 -6.70
N VAL A 206 6.61 -3.72 -5.88
CA VAL A 206 6.74 -2.88 -4.68
C VAL A 206 7.79 -3.46 -3.74
N ALA A 207 7.80 -4.78 -3.51
CA ALA A 207 8.81 -5.41 -2.65
C ALA A 207 10.24 -5.20 -3.19
N SER A 208 10.47 -5.38 -4.50
CA SER A 208 11.76 -5.11 -5.13
C SER A 208 12.12 -3.62 -5.11
N GLY A 209 11.14 -2.74 -5.30
CA GLY A 209 11.30 -1.29 -5.18
C GLY A 209 11.70 -0.87 -3.77
N LEU A 210 11.17 -1.49 -2.71
CA LEU A 210 11.59 -1.24 -1.33
C LEU A 210 13.05 -1.64 -1.10
N VAL A 211 13.49 -2.77 -1.67
CA VAL A 211 14.89 -3.18 -1.61
C VAL A 211 15.78 -2.17 -2.36
N ALA A 212 15.37 -1.75 -3.55
CA ALA A 212 16.08 -0.72 -4.32
C ALA A 212 16.16 0.62 -3.56
N LEU A 213 15.11 1.00 -2.82
CA LEU A 213 15.11 2.18 -1.96
C LEU A 213 16.10 2.06 -0.81
N ALA A 214 16.22 0.90 -0.20
CA ALA A 214 17.22 0.68 0.84
C ALA A 214 18.64 0.77 0.31
N GLU A 215 18.89 0.37 -0.92
CA GLU A 215 20.22 0.37 -1.54
C GLU A 215 20.60 1.73 -2.15
N ARG A 216 19.65 2.41 -2.80
CA ARG A 216 19.91 3.57 -3.69
C ARG A 216 19.08 4.81 -3.39
N GLY A 217 18.04 4.72 -2.57
CA GLY A 217 17.18 5.86 -2.25
C GLY A 217 17.94 6.94 -1.47
N LYS A 218 17.69 8.19 -1.77
CA LYS A 218 18.30 9.33 -1.07
C LYS A 218 17.54 9.63 0.21
N ALA A 219 18.25 9.82 1.31
CA ALA A 219 17.65 10.20 2.58
C ALA A 219 16.84 11.51 2.46
N GLY A 220 15.69 11.57 3.09
CA GLY A 220 14.75 12.69 3.02
C GLY A 220 13.87 12.74 1.77
N GLU A 221 14.08 11.84 0.81
CA GLU A 221 13.35 11.82 -0.45
C GLU A 221 12.16 10.85 -0.41
N ARG A 222 11.14 11.19 -1.22
CA ARG A 222 9.98 10.33 -1.51
C ARG A 222 10.16 9.68 -2.87
N TYR A 223 9.61 8.47 -3.02
CA TYR A 223 9.60 7.75 -4.28
C TYR A 223 8.26 7.05 -4.50
N ILE A 224 7.58 7.37 -5.59
CA ILE A 224 6.35 6.71 -5.99
C ILE A 224 6.68 5.36 -6.60
N LEU A 225 6.18 4.29 -5.99
CA LEU A 225 6.26 2.94 -6.52
C LEU A 225 4.92 2.59 -7.18
N ALA A 226 4.83 2.78 -8.49
CA ALA A 226 3.61 2.64 -9.28
C ALA A 226 3.88 1.88 -10.59
N GLY A 227 2.88 1.21 -11.14
CA GLY A 227 2.99 0.59 -12.45
C GLY A 227 3.18 1.64 -13.55
N ARG A 228 4.09 1.38 -14.48
CA ARG A 228 4.37 2.29 -15.60
C ARG A 228 3.13 2.54 -16.48
N ASP A 229 2.35 1.48 -16.71
CA ASP A 229 1.11 1.44 -17.47
C ASP A 229 -0.12 1.16 -16.56
N GLY A 230 0.05 1.38 -15.25
CA GLY A 230 -0.95 1.04 -14.22
C GLY A 230 -2.12 2.01 -14.10
N ASN A 231 -2.10 3.16 -14.80
CA ASN A 231 -3.13 4.19 -14.73
C ASN A 231 -4.39 3.77 -15.50
N LEU A 232 -5.38 3.23 -14.79
CA LEU A 232 -6.63 2.73 -15.36
C LEU A 232 -7.84 3.45 -14.78
N SER A 233 -8.82 3.80 -15.63
CA SER A 233 -10.14 4.15 -15.13
C SER A 233 -10.80 2.95 -14.47
N HIS A 234 -11.74 3.16 -13.57
CA HIS A 234 -12.46 2.03 -12.97
C HIS A 234 -13.18 1.19 -14.00
N ALA A 235 -13.70 1.82 -15.07
CA ALA A 235 -14.36 1.10 -16.15
C ALA A 235 -13.37 0.20 -16.93
N ASP A 236 -12.19 0.72 -17.27
CA ASP A 236 -11.15 -0.05 -17.94
C ASP A 236 -10.63 -1.19 -17.06
N PHE A 237 -10.35 -0.90 -15.79
CA PHE A 237 -9.92 -1.92 -14.83
C PHE A 237 -10.88 -3.11 -14.79
N PHE A 238 -12.17 -2.87 -14.63
CA PHE A 238 -13.14 -3.97 -14.57
C PHE A 238 -13.40 -4.62 -15.92
N ARG A 239 -13.26 -3.89 -17.03
CA ARG A 239 -13.31 -4.48 -18.36
C ARG A 239 -12.19 -5.50 -18.54
N GLU A 240 -10.93 -5.14 -18.23
CA GLU A 240 -9.78 -6.03 -18.32
C GLU A 240 -9.91 -7.24 -17.39
N VAL A 241 -10.32 -7.03 -16.13
CA VAL A 241 -10.63 -8.14 -15.21
C VAL A 241 -11.67 -9.10 -15.79
N GLY A 242 -12.71 -8.57 -16.43
CA GLY A 242 -13.75 -9.38 -17.07
C GLY A 242 -13.27 -10.17 -18.29
N GLU A 243 -12.39 -9.57 -19.09
CA GLU A 243 -11.76 -10.21 -20.25
C GLU A 243 -10.85 -11.37 -19.84
N ILE A 244 -9.94 -11.10 -18.89
CA ILE A 244 -9.03 -12.12 -18.34
C ILE A 244 -9.80 -13.29 -17.71
N ALA A 245 -10.88 -13.00 -16.98
CA ALA A 245 -11.68 -14.03 -16.32
C ALA A 245 -12.67 -14.75 -17.27
N GLY A 246 -12.80 -14.33 -18.53
CA GLY A 246 -13.84 -14.82 -19.47
C GLY A 246 -15.27 -14.53 -18.96
N ARG A 247 -15.46 -13.51 -18.14
CA ARG A 247 -16.73 -13.18 -17.45
C ARG A 247 -17.00 -11.69 -17.44
N ARG A 248 -17.29 -11.13 -18.63
CA ARG A 248 -17.69 -9.71 -18.71
C ARG A 248 -19.01 -9.49 -17.97
N ARG A 249 -19.04 -8.45 -17.14
CA ARG A 249 -20.23 -8.02 -16.40
C ARG A 249 -20.66 -6.65 -16.88
N PHE A 250 -21.97 -6.49 -17.07
CA PHE A 250 -22.51 -5.17 -17.36
C PHE A 250 -22.33 -4.23 -16.17
N GLN A 251 -21.80 -3.04 -16.43
CA GLN A 251 -21.61 -1.98 -15.43
C GLN A 251 -22.22 -0.68 -15.92
N VAL A 252 -22.82 0.04 -14.99
CA VAL A 252 -23.37 1.38 -15.23
C VAL A 252 -22.41 2.40 -14.63
N ASN A 253 -21.99 3.38 -15.43
CA ASN A 253 -21.18 4.49 -14.95
C ASN A 253 -22.10 5.53 -14.29
N LEU A 254 -21.89 5.78 -13.00
CA LEU A 254 -22.64 6.75 -12.24
C LEU A 254 -21.88 8.07 -12.11
N PRO A 255 -22.57 9.21 -12.26
CA PRO A 255 -21.98 10.49 -11.88
C PRO A 255 -21.52 10.47 -10.42
N PRO A 256 -20.38 11.10 -10.06
CA PRO A 256 -19.82 11.07 -8.70
C PRO A 256 -20.80 11.48 -7.60
N ARG A 257 -21.61 12.50 -7.84
CA ARG A 257 -22.63 12.97 -6.88
C ARG A 257 -23.69 11.90 -6.61
N LEU A 258 -24.14 11.21 -7.65
CA LEU A 258 -25.12 10.13 -7.53
C LEU A 258 -24.53 8.90 -6.83
N ALA A 259 -23.29 8.51 -7.17
CA ALA A 259 -22.58 7.44 -6.50
C ALA A 259 -22.46 7.69 -4.98
N LEU A 260 -22.08 8.91 -4.59
CA LEU A 260 -21.97 9.33 -3.18
C LEU A 260 -23.34 9.35 -2.46
N ALA A 261 -24.41 9.78 -3.13
CA ALA A 261 -25.76 9.79 -2.58
C ALA A 261 -26.27 8.36 -2.34
N LEU A 262 -26.10 7.47 -3.33
CA LEU A 262 -26.53 6.10 -3.24
C LEU A 262 -25.82 5.34 -2.11
N THR A 263 -24.52 5.56 -1.89
CA THR A 263 -23.79 4.90 -0.79
C THR A 263 -24.19 5.41 0.59
N THR A 264 -24.93 6.50 0.68
CA THR A 264 -25.51 6.98 1.96
C THR A 264 -26.73 6.17 2.35
N VAL A 265 -27.54 5.76 1.35
CA VAL A 265 -28.79 5.01 1.55
C VAL A 265 -28.53 3.50 1.48
N PHE A 266 -27.65 3.07 0.58
CA PHE A 266 -27.29 1.68 0.32
C PHE A 266 -25.77 1.47 0.44
N PRO A 267 -25.22 1.34 1.66
CA PRO A 267 -23.77 1.26 1.87
C PRO A 267 -23.13 -0.08 1.48
N TRP A 268 -23.84 -0.94 0.82
CA TRP A 268 -23.36 -2.26 0.39
C TRP A 268 -23.51 -2.43 -1.13
N PRO A 269 -22.49 -2.97 -1.85
CA PRO A 269 -21.19 -3.48 -1.39
C PRO A 269 -20.11 -2.41 -1.20
N VAL A 270 -20.38 -1.15 -1.55
CA VAL A 270 -19.43 -0.04 -1.50
C VAL A 270 -19.84 0.95 -0.42
N THR A 271 -18.95 1.15 0.56
CA THR A 271 -19.20 2.13 1.63
C THR A 271 -18.99 3.57 1.13
N ARG A 272 -19.52 4.56 1.86
CA ARG A 272 -19.36 5.97 1.52
C ARG A 272 -17.90 6.42 1.57
N GLY A 273 -17.11 5.90 2.50
CA GLY A 273 -15.68 6.19 2.58
C GLY A 273 -14.93 5.73 1.33
N TYR A 274 -15.22 4.51 0.89
CA TYR A 274 -14.65 3.98 -0.34
C TYR A 274 -15.11 4.74 -1.59
N ALA A 275 -16.41 5.09 -1.68
CA ALA A 275 -16.95 5.86 -2.81
C ALA A 275 -16.26 7.23 -2.96
N LYS A 276 -15.92 7.91 -1.86
CA LYS A 276 -15.17 9.17 -1.91
C LYS A 276 -13.79 9.03 -2.54
N ILE A 277 -13.16 7.88 -2.40
CA ILE A 277 -11.87 7.58 -3.02
C ILE A 277 -12.09 7.21 -4.49
N ALA A 278 -13.08 6.36 -4.77
CA ALA A 278 -13.39 5.89 -6.12
C ALA A 278 -13.90 7.00 -7.07
N THR A 279 -14.39 8.13 -6.55
CA THR A 279 -14.79 9.29 -7.38
C THR A 279 -13.61 10.22 -7.75
N ARG A 280 -12.36 9.83 -7.44
CA ARG A 280 -11.17 10.67 -7.65
C ARG A 280 -10.19 9.98 -8.59
N TRP A 281 -9.22 10.74 -9.11
CA TRP A 281 -8.17 10.26 -10.01
C TRP A 281 -6.87 10.08 -9.23
N TRP A 282 -6.42 8.83 -9.14
CA TRP A 282 -5.19 8.44 -8.44
C TRP A 282 -4.13 7.96 -9.43
N TYR A 283 -4.00 8.68 -10.55
CA TYR A 283 -3.01 8.39 -11.57
C TYR A 283 -1.64 8.89 -11.14
N CYS A 284 -0.62 8.06 -11.29
CA CYS A 284 0.71 8.31 -10.77
C CYS A 284 1.77 8.31 -11.87
N ASP A 285 2.85 9.05 -11.65
CA ASP A 285 4.06 9.04 -12.45
C ASP A 285 5.20 8.36 -11.66
N PRO A 286 5.70 7.15 -12.03
CA PRO A 286 6.82 6.48 -11.38
C PRO A 286 8.20 6.93 -11.90
N ALA A 287 8.29 7.91 -12.78
CA ALA A 287 9.51 8.25 -13.50
C ALA A 287 10.72 8.54 -12.60
N LYS A 288 10.52 9.15 -11.42
CA LYS A 288 11.60 9.40 -10.46
C LYS A 288 12.17 8.09 -9.93
N ALA A 289 11.32 7.17 -9.47
CA ALA A 289 11.77 5.88 -8.96
C ALA A 289 12.48 5.06 -10.05
N MET A 290 11.94 5.05 -11.27
CA MET A 290 12.56 4.37 -12.41
C MET A 290 13.97 4.92 -12.70
N ARG A 291 14.13 6.24 -12.73
CA ARG A 291 15.40 6.90 -13.05
C ARG A 291 16.41 6.80 -11.91
N GLU A 292 16.02 7.01 -10.67
CA GLU A 292 16.97 7.23 -9.56
C GLU A 292 17.32 5.97 -8.80
N ILE A 293 16.39 5.01 -8.72
CA ILE A 293 16.63 3.76 -8.00
C ILE A 293 16.54 2.51 -8.90
N GLY A 294 16.30 2.68 -10.20
CA GLY A 294 16.18 1.56 -11.14
C GLY A 294 14.93 0.72 -10.86
N PHE A 295 13.82 1.36 -10.48
CA PHE A 295 12.54 0.67 -10.31
C PHE A 295 11.99 0.24 -11.66
N GLU A 296 11.76 -1.05 -11.85
CA GLU A 296 11.27 -1.62 -13.11
C GLU A 296 9.98 -2.42 -12.84
N PRO A 297 8.81 -1.76 -12.86
CA PRO A 297 7.55 -2.45 -12.67
C PRO A 297 7.20 -3.28 -13.92
N ARG A 298 6.66 -4.48 -13.69
CA ARG A 298 6.17 -5.36 -14.75
C ARG A 298 4.97 -4.76 -15.49
N PRO A 299 4.66 -5.22 -16.69
CA PRO A 299 3.45 -4.82 -17.40
C PRO A 299 2.20 -5.11 -16.58
N ILE A 300 1.25 -4.16 -16.57
CA ILE A 300 0.05 -4.29 -15.74
C ILE A 300 -0.85 -5.46 -16.17
N GLU A 301 -0.80 -5.84 -17.44
CA GLU A 301 -1.52 -7.01 -17.96
C GLU A 301 -1.07 -8.30 -17.26
N GLU A 302 0.24 -8.48 -17.03
CA GLU A 302 0.80 -9.61 -16.29
C GLU A 302 0.28 -9.63 -14.85
N THR A 303 0.36 -8.47 -14.19
CA THR A 303 -0.12 -8.28 -12.80
C THR A 303 -1.62 -8.61 -12.67
N LEU A 304 -2.43 -8.11 -13.60
CA LEU A 304 -3.87 -8.39 -13.61
C LEU A 304 -4.15 -9.85 -13.88
N GLY A 305 -3.44 -10.46 -14.84
CA GLY A 305 -3.54 -11.88 -15.17
C GLY A 305 -3.27 -12.77 -13.96
N ASP A 306 -2.15 -12.53 -13.26
CA ASP A 306 -1.77 -13.28 -12.07
C ASP A 306 -2.76 -13.07 -10.91
N THR A 307 -3.21 -11.82 -10.72
CA THR A 307 -4.16 -11.48 -9.65
C THR A 307 -5.52 -12.15 -9.88
N VAL A 308 -6.04 -12.10 -11.10
CA VAL A 308 -7.33 -12.71 -11.45
C VAL A 308 -7.27 -14.23 -11.30
N ARG A 309 -6.19 -14.88 -11.77
CA ARG A 309 -5.96 -16.32 -11.56
C ARG A 309 -5.97 -16.67 -10.07
N PHE A 310 -5.20 -15.96 -9.27
CA PHE A 310 -5.15 -16.16 -7.82
C PHE A 310 -6.54 -16.02 -7.17
N VAL A 311 -7.33 -15.03 -7.59
CA VAL A 311 -8.69 -14.81 -7.06
C VAL A 311 -9.63 -15.94 -7.45
N LEU A 312 -9.55 -16.44 -8.68
CA LEU A 312 -10.39 -17.55 -9.15
C LEU A 312 -10.06 -18.85 -8.42
N ASP A 313 -8.77 -19.16 -8.24
CA ASP A 313 -8.31 -20.38 -7.55
C ASP A 313 -8.65 -20.35 -6.05
N SER A 314 -8.52 -19.20 -5.41
CA SER A 314 -8.88 -19.01 -3.99
C SER A 314 -10.40 -19.04 -3.74
N SER A 315 -11.23 -19.07 -4.78
CA SER A 315 -12.70 -19.06 -4.67
C SER A 315 -13.32 -20.44 -4.93
N ARG A 316 -12.49 -21.41 -5.27
CA ARG A 316 -12.85 -22.85 -5.36
C ARG A 316 -12.68 -23.52 -4.00
#